data_4dc5a6be448f03f9a4eec50ec5a56a2b
#
_entry.id   4dc5a6be448f03f9a4eec50ec5a56a2b
#
_cell.length_a   1.000
_cell.length_b   1.000
_cell.length_c   1.000
_cell.angle_alpha   90.00
_cell.angle_beta   90.00
_cell.angle_gamma   90.00
#
_symmetry.space_group_name_H-M   'P 1'
#
loop_
_entity.id
_entity.type
_entity.pdbx_description
1 polymer ?
#
loop_
_entity_poly.entity_id
_entity_poly.type
_entity_poly.pdbx_seq_one_letter_code
_entity_poly.pdbx_strand_id
1 'polypeptide(L)'
;MSKVPSIRWLLEAYPRTPKRTGLLMRLYFIWQEYFMPAGHSAFALMFFSMVAGLVPGFWAAWIFCGLDFLLFLALFPSLFMTCRKNRFEAGAIEVSPVMEGETATVQVQVTAKNRIDAVSLSCFRMDASLASEESPYVLVNQGESVMLQCKVKTKKRGAYTVGKVSLLIPEIMGMLRYSAKAGSAELLVYPKPVKISAFDFLTWGSSGMVFAPLLTSGFARGLDFSGVREYQEGDALWDLHHKAFARYGRPFTKEFEAERGAGIVMVLDVRGNTLQERSLQEDLIRLAAGVGAWFMERGILGRFFINDEEISLNANDGGDSLFAALARIPAASPFKKSGPATEGVWSPAARPMGPVLRLGLHREENPLVHKQVLVCDGKVPTAAGDDTLMVHCSLLKDKISLTRQEDLLP
;
A
#
# COMPACT_ATOMS: atom_id res chain seq x y z
N MET A 1 -23.11 -15.37 26.00
CA MET A 1 -23.41 -13.92 25.82
C MET A 1 -23.05 -13.54 24.39
N SER A 2 -24.04 -13.47 23.51
CA SER A 2 -23.84 -13.05 22.11
C SER A 2 -23.46 -11.56 22.10
N LYS A 3 -22.26 -11.24 21.63
CA LYS A 3 -21.84 -9.86 21.41
C LYS A 3 -22.79 -9.24 20.38
N VAL A 4 -23.60 -8.28 20.80
CA VAL A 4 -24.39 -7.46 19.90
C VAL A 4 -23.42 -6.85 18.90
N PRO A 5 -23.60 -7.08 17.57
CA PRO A 5 -22.70 -6.53 16.57
C PRO A 5 -22.75 -5.00 16.69
N SER A 6 -21.61 -4.38 16.99
CA SER A 6 -21.54 -2.93 17.05
C SER A 6 -21.92 -2.36 15.67
N ILE A 7 -22.61 -1.22 15.65
CA ILE A 7 -22.94 -0.49 14.42
C ILE A 7 -21.70 -0.30 13.53
N ARG A 8 -20.53 -0.22 14.15
CA ARG A 8 -19.23 -0.19 13.50
C ARG A 8 -18.97 -1.43 12.62
N TRP A 9 -19.37 -2.65 13.05
CA TRP A 9 -19.22 -3.86 12.24
C TRP A 9 -20.08 -3.82 10.97
N LEU A 10 -21.34 -3.36 11.10
CA LEU A 10 -22.24 -3.18 9.96
C LEU A 10 -21.71 -2.14 8.96
N LEU A 11 -20.99 -1.14 9.46
CA LEU A 11 -20.36 -0.10 8.67
C LEU A 11 -19.05 -0.58 8.01
N GLU A 12 -18.33 -1.51 8.63
CA GLU A 12 -17.10 -2.12 8.11
C GLU A 12 -17.36 -3.20 7.05
N ALA A 13 -18.56 -3.79 7.03
CA ALA A 13 -18.91 -4.89 6.12
C ALA A 13 -19.27 -4.45 4.69
N TYR A 14 -19.49 -3.14 4.46
CA TYR A 14 -19.87 -2.63 3.13
C TYR A 14 -18.73 -1.85 2.47
N PRO A 15 -18.25 -2.28 1.27
CA PRO A 15 -17.29 -1.50 0.49
C PRO A 15 -17.95 -0.18 0.08
N ARG A 16 -17.42 0.93 0.55
CA ARG A 16 -18.05 2.24 0.43
C ARG A 16 -17.48 3.03 -0.72
N THR A 17 -18.03 2.84 -1.89
CA THR A 17 -17.89 3.87 -2.91
C THR A 17 -18.91 4.97 -2.60
N PRO A 18 -18.53 6.26 -2.63
CA PRO A 18 -19.42 7.39 -2.29
C PRO A 18 -20.68 7.46 -3.17
N LYS A 19 -20.70 6.78 -4.32
CA LYS A 19 -21.83 6.72 -5.26
C LYS A 19 -22.94 5.73 -4.87
N ARG A 20 -22.74 4.84 -3.88
CA ARG A 20 -23.71 3.79 -3.51
C ARG A 20 -24.22 3.86 -2.07
N THR A 21 -23.95 4.94 -1.34
CA THR A 21 -24.46 5.10 0.01
C THR A 21 -25.93 5.53 0.00
N GLY A 22 -26.79 4.78 0.69
CA GLY A 22 -28.20 5.17 0.91
C GLY A 22 -28.34 6.49 1.69
N LEU A 23 -29.54 7.07 1.67
CA LEU A 23 -29.84 8.35 2.33
C LEU A 23 -29.42 8.37 3.81
N LEU A 24 -29.76 7.31 4.56
CA LEU A 24 -29.43 7.19 5.99
C LEU A 24 -27.92 7.23 6.26
N MET A 25 -27.15 6.60 5.39
CA MET A 25 -25.68 6.61 5.49
C MET A 25 -25.09 8.01 5.23
N ARG A 26 -25.69 8.74 4.27
CA ARG A 26 -25.30 10.14 4.00
C ARG A 26 -25.58 11.04 5.21
N LEU A 27 -26.75 10.87 5.82
CA LEU A 27 -27.13 11.61 7.04
C LEU A 27 -26.18 11.26 8.19
N TYR A 28 -25.83 9.99 8.37
CA TYR A 28 -24.86 9.57 9.39
C TYR A 28 -23.49 10.22 9.19
N PHE A 29 -22.98 10.29 7.95
CA PHE A 29 -21.70 10.96 7.67
C PHE A 29 -21.76 12.46 7.90
N ILE A 30 -22.87 13.12 7.53
CA ILE A 30 -23.10 14.53 7.82
C ILE A 30 -23.11 14.72 9.33
N TRP A 31 -23.83 13.90 10.05
CA TRP A 31 -23.88 13.92 11.51
C TRP A 31 -22.48 13.82 12.13
N GLN A 32 -21.70 12.85 11.72
CA GLN A 32 -20.33 12.65 12.21
C GLN A 32 -19.38 13.80 11.87
N GLU A 33 -19.58 14.44 10.72
CA GLU A 33 -18.71 15.49 10.21
C GLU A 33 -18.96 16.83 10.90
N TYR A 34 -20.22 17.16 11.21
CA TYR A 34 -20.61 18.49 11.70
C TYR A 34 -20.90 18.57 13.21
N PHE A 35 -21.21 17.45 13.84
CA PHE A 35 -21.49 17.41 15.27
C PHE A 35 -20.25 17.02 16.07
N MET A 36 -20.01 17.77 17.16
CA MET A 36 -19.01 17.44 18.16
C MET A 36 -19.62 16.55 19.25
N PRO A 37 -18.82 15.90 20.14
CA PRO A 37 -19.35 15.05 21.21
C PRO A 37 -20.41 15.74 22.09
N ALA A 38 -20.20 17.03 22.41
CA ALA A 38 -21.18 17.82 23.16
C ALA A 38 -22.50 18.01 22.37
N GLY A 39 -22.44 18.19 21.07
CA GLY A 39 -23.61 18.26 20.20
C GLY A 39 -24.36 16.94 20.11
N HIS A 40 -23.65 15.81 20.10
CA HIS A 40 -24.28 14.48 20.14
C HIS A 40 -25.05 14.26 21.46
N SER A 41 -24.47 14.64 22.61
CA SER A 41 -25.13 14.51 23.90
C SER A 41 -26.37 15.43 24.03
N ALA A 42 -26.28 16.68 23.57
CA ALA A 42 -27.41 17.59 23.54
C ALA A 42 -28.55 17.05 22.65
N PHE A 43 -28.21 16.55 21.44
CA PHE A 43 -29.23 15.94 20.58
C PHE A 43 -29.87 14.68 21.20
N ALA A 44 -29.09 13.84 21.88
CA ALA A 44 -29.61 12.70 22.59
C ALA A 44 -30.56 13.14 23.72
N LEU A 45 -30.17 14.18 24.46
CA LEU A 45 -31.03 14.76 25.52
C LEU A 45 -32.37 15.27 24.95
N MET A 46 -32.34 16.03 23.86
CA MET A 46 -33.51 16.50 23.14
C MET A 46 -34.42 15.32 22.72
N PHE A 47 -33.84 14.25 22.16
CA PHE A 47 -34.59 13.06 21.75
C PHE A 47 -35.24 12.34 22.95
N PHE A 48 -34.52 12.15 24.06
CA PHE A 48 -35.06 11.55 25.26
C PHE A 48 -36.14 12.42 25.91
N SER A 49 -35.95 13.74 25.94
CA SER A 49 -36.98 14.69 26.41
C SER A 49 -38.25 14.60 25.59
N MET A 50 -38.11 14.50 24.25
CA MET A 50 -39.26 14.34 23.36
C MET A 50 -40.03 13.02 23.66
N VAL A 51 -39.29 11.91 23.83
CA VAL A 51 -39.93 10.64 24.18
C VAL A 51 -40.59 10.67 25.56
N ALA A 52 -39.91 11.26 26.54
CA ALA A 52 -40.48 11.44 27.89
C ALA A 52 -41.73 12.29 27.90
N GLY A 53 -41.83 13.33 27.03
CA GLY A 53 -43.00 14.18 26.88
C GLY A 53 -44.24 13.46 26.35
N LEU A 54 -44.11 12.26 25.77
CA LEU A 54 -45.24 11.42 25.37
C LEU A 54 -45.96 10.76 26.56
N VAL A 55 -45.34 10.76 27.75
CA VAL A 55 -45.95 10.21 28.98
C VAL A 55 -46.96 11.24 29.49
N PRO A 56 -48.24 10.87 29.71
CA PRO A 56 -49.26 11.76 30.27
C PRO A 56 -48.83 12.38 31.61
N GLY A 57 -48.93 13.70 31.74
CA GLY A 57 -48.55 14.43 32.95
C GLY A 57 -47.10 14.92 33.01
N PHE A 58 -46.23 14.51 32.09
CA PHE A 58 -44.82 14.90 32.07
C PHE A 58 -44.53 16.09 31.13
N TRP A 59 -45.38 17.12 31.24
CA TRP A 59 -45.33 18.31 30.38
C TRP A 59 -44.01 19.10 30.46
N ALA A 60 -43.29 19.01 31.60
CA ALA A 60 -41.97 19.61 31.77
C ALA A 60 -40.95 19.15 30.73
N ALA A 61 -41.08 17.89 30.27
CA ALA A 61 -40.17 17.33 29.24
C ALA A 61 -40.29 18.10 27.91
N TRP A 62 -41.46 18.61 27.55
CA TRP A 62 -41.65 19.46 26.36
C TRP A 62 -40.96 20.79 26.47
N ILE A 63 -40.87 21.37 27.69
CA ILE A 63 -40.12 22.61 27.92
C ILE A 63 -38.64 22.39 27.65
N PHE A 64 -38.07 21.30 28.20
CA PHE A 64 -36.66 20.94 27.96
C PHE A 64 -36.41 20.68 26.46
N CYS A 65 -37.25 19.91 25.81
CA CYS A 65 -37.16 19.68 24.37
C CYS A 65 -37.19 20.98 23.56
N GLY A 66 -38.10 21.93 23.94
CA GLY A 66 -38.19 23.24 23.30
C GLY A 66 -36.94 24.09 23.53
N LEU A 67 -36.38 24.08 24.74
CA LEU A 67 -35.15 24.82 25.05
C LEU A 67 -33.96 24.27 24.25
N ASP A 68 -33.79 22.92 24.20
CA ASP A 68 -32.73 22.28 23.41
C ASP A 68 -32.90 22.60 21.92
N PHE A 69 -34.13 22.56 21.40
CA PHE A 69 -34.41 22.95 20.02
C PHE A 69 -34.04 24.40 19.71
N LEU A 70 -34.42 25.35 20.62
CA LEU A 70 -34.03 26.78 20.49
C LEU A 70 -32.51 26.95 20.55
N LEU A 71 -31.81 26.17 21.40
CA LEU A 71 -30.37 26.17 21.46
C LEU A 71 -29.78 25.77 20.11
N PHE A 72 -30.19 24.63 19.52
CA PHE A 72 -29.75 24.24 18.18
C PHE A 72 -30.08 25.31 17.13
N LEU A 73 -31.26 25.91 17.18
CA LEU A 73 -31.63 26.97 16.24
C LEU A 73 -30.68 28.17 16.33
N ALA A 74 -30.26 28.55 17.54
CA ALA A 74 -29.31 29.64 17.79
C ALA A 74 -27.88 29.30 17.33
N LEU A 75 -27.51 28.01 17.26
CA LEU A 75 -26.19 27.56 16.78
C LEU A 75 -26.00 27.73 15.27
N PHE A 76 -27.05 27.68 14.46
CA PHE A 76 -26.94 27.85 13.01
C PHE A 76 -26.37 29.22 12.59
N PRO A 77 -26.84 30.38 13.11
CA PRO A 77 -26.21 31.66 12.84
C PRO A 77 -24.77 31.74 13.31
N SER A 78 -24.44 31.12 14.47
CA SER A 78 -23.07 31.03 15.00
C SER A 78 -22.16 30.26 14.04
N LEU A 79 -22.61 29.09 13.55
CA LEU A 79 -21.88 28.31 12.56
C LEU A 79 -21.65 29.06 11.26
N PHE A 80 -22.67 29.80 10.80
CA PHE A 80 -22.57 30.61 9.59
C PHE A 80 -21.59 31.80 9.76
N MET A 81 -21.57 32.41 10.92
CA MET A 81 -20.60 33.48 11.25
C MET A 81 -19.18 32.89 11.29
N THR A 82 -18.99 31.72 11.90
CA THR A 82 -17.72 31.00 11.94
C THR A 82 -17.20 30.70 10.54
N CYS A 83 -18.08 30.24 9.66
CA CYS A 83 -17.74 29.99 8.25
C CYS A 83 -17.29 31.25 7.51
N ARG A 84 -17.99 32.39 7.72
CA ARG A 84 -17.65 33.67 7.05
C ARG A 84 -16.39 34.33 7.60
N LYS A 85 -16.15 34.21 8.92
CA LYS A 85 -15.03 34.83 9.62
C LYS A 85 -13.71 34.07 9.28
N ASN A 86 -13.76 32.76 9.26
CA ASN A 86 -12.56 31.93 9.15
C ASN A 86 -12.27 31.62 7.69
N ARG A 87 -11.48 32.47 7.04
CA ARG A 87 -10.98 32.28 5.68
C ARG A 87 -9.56 31.79 5.73
N PHE A 88 -9.26 30.73 4.98
CA PHE A 88 -7.94 30.12 4.88
C PHE A 88 -7.67 29.68 3.45
N GLU A 89 -6.40 29.45 3.15
CA GLU A 89 -5.92 28.80 1.96
C GLU A 89 -5.26 27.48 2.39
N ALA A 90 -5.70 26.37 1.78
CA ALA A 90 -5.10 25.07 1.98
C ALA A 90 -4.08 24.82 0.87
N GLY A 91 -2.87 24.45 1.24
CA GLY A 91 -1.82 24.04 0.32
C GLY A 91 -2.01 22.60 -0.19
N ALA A 92 -0.97 22.05 -0.78
CA ALA A 92 -0.95 20.67 -1.21
C ALA A 92 -1.13 19.72 -0.03
N ILE A 93 -1.80 18.60 -0.29
CA ILE A 93 -1.95 17.53 0.69
C ILE A 93 -0.81 16.54 0.46
N GLU A 94 0.02 16.35 1.45
CA GLU A 94 1.12 15.40 1.43
C GLU A 94 0.73 14.15 2.21
N VAL A 95 0.92 12.99 1.59
CA VAL A 95 0.61 11.70 2.20
C VAL A 95 1.79 10.77 1.94
N SER A 96 2.42 10.32 3.01
CA SER A 96 3.50 9.34 2.89
C SER A 96 2.94 7.92 2.74
N PRO A 97 3.46 7.12 1.80
CA PRO A 97 3.11 5.71 1.72
C PRO A 97 3.55 4.98 2.98
N VAL A 98 2.82 3.95 3.38
CA VAL A 98 3.09 3.18 4.60
C VAL A 98 2.86 1.69 4.38
N MET A 99 3.47 0.87 5.25
CA MET A 99 3.24 -0.58 5.24
C MET A 99 1.88 -0.94 5.86
N GLU A 100 1.35 -2.08 5.47
CA GLU A 100 0.11 -2.65 6.02
C GLU A 100 0.18 -2.77 7.55
N GLY A 101 -0.80 -2.22 8.23
CA GLY A 101 -0.88 -2.19 9.70
C GLY A 101 -0.20 -1.00 10.37
N GLU A 102 0.50 -0.17 9.63
CA GLU A 102 1.12 1.06 10.13
C GLU A 102 0.15 2.25 10.05
N THR A 103 0.57 3.35 10.65
CA THR A 103 -0.20 4.60 10.67
C THR A 103 0.39 5.59 9.67
N ALA A 104 -0.40 5.94 8.66
CA ALA A 104 -0.05 6.99 7.70
C ALA A 104 -0.25 8.38 8.33
N THR A 105 0.58 9.33 7.93
CA THR A 105 0.43 10.73 8.29
C THR A 105 -0.01 11.53 7.07
N VAL A 106 -1.15 12.20 7.18
CA VAL A 106 -1.66 13.14 6.18
C VAL A 106 -1.33 14.54 6.67
N GLN A 107 -0.61 15.31 5.86
CA GLN A 107 -0.16 16.66 6.19
C GLN A 107 -0.77 17.66 5.23
N VAL A 108 -1.17 18.81 5.77
CA VAL A 108 -1.71 19.94 4.99
C VAL A 108 -1.15 21.22 5.54
N GLN A 109 -0.56 22.01 4.68
CA GLN A 109 -0.17 23.38 5.03
C GLN A 109 -1.40 24.28 4.94
N VAL A 110 -1.71 24.99 6.01
CA VAL A 110 -2.85 25.90 6.09
C VAL A 110 -2.36 27.30 6.37
N THR A 111 -2.73 28.24 5.52
CA THR A 111 -2.45 29.68 5.70
C THR A 111 -3.76 30.39 6.01
N ALA A 112 -3.86 31.00 7.18
CA ALA A 112 -5.06 31.70 7.61
C ALA A 112 -5.06 33.16 7.11
N LYS A 113 -6.17 33.59 6.48
CA LYS A 113 -6.39 35.01 6.10
C LYS A 113 -6.80 35.87 7.29
N ASN A 114 -7.46 35.26 8.27
CA ASN A 114 -7.84 35.88 9.54
C ASN A 114 -7.41 34.95 10.67
N ARG A 115 -7.30 35.47 11.88
CA ARG A 115 -7.02 34.64 13.07
C ARG A 115 -8.12 33.59 13.24
N ILE A 116 -7.71 32.32 13.35
CA ILE A 116 -8.56 31.15 13.62
C ILE A 116 -8.17 30.61 14.99
N ASP A 117 -9.08 30.69 15.95
CA ASP A 117 -8.80 30.34 17.35
C ASP A 117 -8.60 28.82 17.55
N ALA A 118 -9.25 28.00 16.74
CA ALA A 118 -9.10 26.56 16.80
C ALA A 118 -9.35 25.94 15.41
N VAL A 119 -8.39 25.19 14.91
CA VAL A 119 -8.51 24.40 13.68
C VAL A 119 -7.92 23.02 13.89
N SER A 120 -8.59 22.00 13.37
CA SER A 120 -8.16 20.62 13.40
C SER A 120 -8.23 20.03 12.00
N LEU A 121 -7.45 18.99 11.71
CA LEU A 121 -7.46 18.25 10.46
C LEU A 121 -8.06 16.87 10.69
N SER A 122 -8.96 16.45 9.83
CA SER A 122 -9.50 15.10 9.83
C SER A 122 -9.84 14.62 8.43
N CYS A 123 -9.89 13.31 8.27
CA CYS A 123 -10.23 12.67 7.01
C CYS A 123 -11.58 11.94 7.14
N PHE A 124 -12.51 12.26 6.25
CA PHE A 124 -13.85 11.67 6.23
C PHE A 124 -14.09 10.88 4.94
N ARG A 125 -15.13 10.02 4.97
CA ARG A 125 -15.56 9.23 3.80
C ARG A 125 -14.45 8.36 3.21
N MET A 126 -13.62 7.79 4.08
CA MET A 126 -12.58 6.86 3.72
C MET A 126 -13.14 5.45 3.54
N ASP A 127 -12.32 4.57 2.95
CA ASP A 127 -12.59 3.14 2.90
C ASP A 127 -12.67 2.54 4.32
N ALA A 128 -13.41 1.44 4.46
CA ALA A 128 -13.56 0.74 5.75
C ALA A 128 -12.24 0.18 6.32
N SER A 129 -11.24 0.02 5.45
CA SER A 129 -9.90 -0.42 5.82
C SER A 129 -9.04 0.67 6.47
N LEU A 130 -9.52 1.91 6.45
CA LEU A 130 -8.85 3.08 6.98
C LEU A 130 -9.63 3.65 8.18
N ALA A 131 -8.92 4.14 9.18
CA ALA A 131 -9.50 4.87 10.31
C ALA A 131 -8.69 6.13 10.58
N SER A 132 -9.32 7.30 10.48
CA SER A 132 -8.69 8.60 10.79
C SER A 132 -8.80 8.91 12.28
N GLU A 133 -7.75 9.47 12.83
CA GLU A 133 -7.75 10.16 14.10
C GLU A 133 -7.71 11.67 13.83
N GLU A 134 -8.56 12.43 14.51
CA GLU A 134 -8.56 13.89 14.39
C GLU A 134 -7.24 14.45 14.96
N SER A 135 -6.69 15.48 14.29
CA SER A 135 -5.54 16.19 14.85
C SER A 135 -5.95 17.01 16.07
N PRO A 136 -5.02 17.37 16.97
CA PRO A 136 -5.31 18.35 18.01
C PRO A 136 -5.73 19.67 17.38
N TYR A 137 -6.55 20.43 18.12
CA TYR A 137 -6.92 21.80 17.73
C TYR A 137 -5.72 22.73 17.93
N VAL A 138 -5.43 23.52 16.90
CA VAL A 138 -4.31 24.46 16.88
C VAL A 138 -4.86 25.86 16.55
N LEU A 139 -4.31 26.88 17.22
CA LEU A 139 -4.55 28.27 16.92
C LEU A 139 -3.67 28.69 15.75
N VAL A 140 -4.23 29.40 14.78
CA VAL A 140 -3.49 29.94 13.64
C VAL A 140 -3.71 31.44 13.56
N ASN A 141 -2.63 32.22 13.64
CA ASN A 141 -2.71 33.67 13.54
C ASN A 141 -2.88 34.12 12.09
N GLN A 142 -3.30 35.37 11.91
CA GLN A 142 -3.46 35.95 10.59
C GLN A 142 -2.11 35.97 9.82
N GLY A 143 -2.14 35.45 8.59
CA GLY A 143 -0.95 35.37 7.72
C GLY A 143 0.05 34.29 8.11
N GLU A 144 -0.17 33.54 9.18
CA GLU A 144 0.65 32.43 9.60
C GLU A 144 0.33 31.18 8.79
N SER A 145 1.37 30.42 8.41
CA SER A 145 1.25 29.13 7.77
C SER A 145 1.61 28.04 8.78
N VAL A 146 0.67 27.16 9.06
CA VAL A 146 0.84 26.04 10.01
C VAL A 146 0.66 24.71 9.28
N MET A 147 1.52 23.75 9.58
CA MET A 147 1.41 22.37 9.09
C MET A 147 0.53 21.57 10.04
N LEU A 148 -0.65 21.20 9.57
CA LEU A 148 -1.56 20.32 10.30
C LEU A 148 -1.33 18.87 9.88
N GLN A 149 -1.36 17.95 10.85
CA GLN A 149 -1.12 16.53 10.62
C GLN A 149 -2.24 15.71 11.24
N CYS A 150 -2.84 14.79 10.47
CA CYS A 150 -3.73 13.78 11.02
C CYS A 150 -3.21 12.38 10.76
N LYS A 151 -3.52 11.46 11.66
CA LYS A 151 -3.10 10.07 11.59
C LYS A 151 -4.20 9.21 11.00
N VAL A 152 -3.83 8.38 10.03
CA VAL A 152 -4.72 7.42 9.39
C VAL A 152 -4.19 6.02 9.63
N LYS A 153 -4.89 5.23 10.42
CA LYS A 153 -4.57 3.82 10.67
C LYS A 153 -4.97 2.99 9.46
N THR A 154 -4.06 2.15 8.99
CA THR A 154 -4.28 1.25 7.86
C THR A 154 -4.43 -0.18 8.34
N LYS A 155 -5.30 -0.97 7.69
CA LYS A 155 -5.53 -2.37 8.05
C LYS A 155 -5.12 -3.33 6.95
N LYS A 156 -5.25 -2.94 5.69
CA LYS A 156 -4.97 -3.77 4.52
C LYS A 156 -4.22 -2.97 3.49
N ARG A 157 -3.39 -3.67 2.69
CA ARG A 157 -2.73 -3.07 1.55
C ARG A 157 -3.74 -2.57 0.51
N GLY A 158 -3.34 -1.61 -0.29
CA GLY A 158 -4.15 -1.09 -1.39
C GLY A 158 -3.82 0.33 -1.77
N ALA A 159 -4.37 0.77 -2.89
CA ALA A 159 -4.41 2.17 -3.27
C ALA A 159 -5.75 2.75 -2.81
N TYR A 160 -5.72 3.59 -1.81
CA TYR A 160 -6.92 4.18 -1.22
C TYR A 160 -7.00 5.65 -1.54
N THR A 161 -8.19 6.13 -1.82
CA THR A 161 -8.44 7.57 -1.79
C THR A 161 -8.68 7.97 -0.34
N VAL A 162 -7.82 8.82 0.20
CA VAL A 162 -8.06 9.48 1.49
C VAL A 162 -9.22 10.45 1.27
N GLY A 163 -10.40 9.96 1.35
CA GLY A 163 -11.71 10.54 1.11
C GLY A 163 -11.76 12.08 1.06
N LYS A 164 -12.51 12.69 1.98
CA LYS A 164 -12.58 14.13 2.15
C LYS A 164 -11.63 14.56 3.27
N VAL A 165 -10.47 15.13 2.91
CA VAL A 165 -9.59 15.81 3.86
C VAL A 165 -10.24 17.15 4.21
N SER A 166 -10.57 17.37 5.47
CA SER A 166 -11.33 18.53 5.93
C SER A 166 -10.66 19.22 7.10
N LEU A 167 -10.67 20.53 7.05
CA LEU A 167 -10.35 21.40 8.17
C LEU A 167 -11.60 21.61 9.01
N LEU A 168 -11.50 21.32 10.28
CA LEU A 168 -12.59 21.38 11.24
C LEU A 168 -12.39 22.59 12.15
N ILE A 169 -13.36 23.47 12.14
CA ILE A 169 -13.35 24.69 12.96
C ILE A 169 -14.59 24.65 13.86
N PRO A 170 -14.40 24.49 15.20
CA PRO A 170 -15.52 24.47 16.13
C PRO A 170 -16.21 25.83 16.17
N GLU A 171 -17.50 25.84 16.40
CA GLU A 171 -18.21 27.02 16.75
C GLU A 171 -17.98 27.40 18.23
N ILE A 172 -18.43 28.56 18.67
CA ILE A 172 -18.11 29.13 19.98
C ILE A 172 -18.53 28.23 21.15
N MET A 173 -19.64 27.51 21.04
CA MET A 173 -20.11 26.59 22.10
C MET A 173 -19.54 25.21 22.01
N GLY A 174 -18.84 24.83 20.92
CA GLY A 174 -18.24 23.53 20.77
C GLY A 174 -19.24 22.38 20.59
N MET A 175 -20.47 22.67 20.16
CA MET A 175 -21.49 21.65 19.85
C MET A 175 -21.49 21.27 18.37
N LEU A 176 -21.26 22.23 17.51
CA LEU A 176 -21.15 22.10 16.08
C LEU A 176 -19.75 22.53 15.61
N ARG A 177 -19.37 22.06 14.44
CA ARG A 177 -18.13 22.46 13.80
C ARG A 177 -18.34 22.71 12.31
N TYR A 178 -17.65 23.68 11.77
CA TYR A 178 -17.58 23.92 10.34
C TYR A 178 -16.55 22.99 9.72
N SER A 179 -16.94 22.27 8.66
CA SER A 179 -16.06 21.38 7.92
C SER A 179 -15.76 21.98 6.55
N ALA A 180 -14.55 22.44 6.36
CA ALA A 180 -14.11 22.99 5.09
C ALA A 180 -13.24 21.96 4.36
N LYS A 181 -13.57 21.66 3.10
CA LYS A 181 -12.83 20.71 2.28
C LYS A 181 -11.47 21.31 1.90
N ALA A 182 -10.39 20.66 2.32
CA ALA A 182 -9.03 20.95 1.85
C ALA A 182 -8.72 20.25 0.53
N GLY A 183 -9.20 19.00 0.34
CA GLY A 183 -8.96 18.26 -0.88
C GLY A 183 -9.21 16.76 -0.72
N SER A 184 -8.55 15.99 -1.60
CA SER A 184 -8.46 14.54 -1.52
C SER A 184 -7.06 14.12 -1.97
N ALA A 185 -6.53 13.03 -1.44
CA ALA A 185 -5.22 12.50 -1.80
C ALA A 185 -5.30 10.98 -1.98
N GLU A 186 -4.35 10.42 -2.69
CA GLU A 186 -4.17 8.97 -2.78
C GLU A 186 -3.19 8.53 -1.68
N LEU A 187 -3.58 7.51 -0.93
CA LEU A 187 -2.73 6.83 0.05
C LEU A 187 -2.39 5.44 -0.47
N LEU A 188 -1.12 5.19 -0.69
CA LEU A 188 -0.62 3.85 -1.00
C LEU A 188 -0.25 3.13 0.29
N VAL A 189 -0.90 1.98 0.51
CA VAL A 189 -0.58 1.08 1.61
C VAL A 189 0.12 -0.14 1.04
N TYR A 190 1.40 -0.25 1.31
CA TYR A 190 2.24 -1.32 0.80
C TYR A 190 1.95 -2.65 1.49
N PRO A 191 2.06 -3.79 0.79
CA PRO A 191 1.96 -5.10 1.42
C PRO A 191 3.13 -5.30 2.39
N LYS A 192 2.87 -5.92 3.53
CA LYS A 192 3.91 -6.29 4.49
C LYS A 192 4.74 -7.44 3.89
N PRO A 193 6.03 -7.24 3.57
CA PRO A 193 6.85 -8.27 2.95
C PRO A 193 7.12 -9.42 3.92
N VAL A 194 7.12 -10.63 3.43
CA VAL A 194 7.59 -11.80 4.17
C VAL A 194 9.11 -11.71 4.27
N LYS A 195 9.67 -11.90 5.46
CA LYS A 195 11.13 -11.84 5.66
C LYS A 195 11.77 -13.12 5.14
N ILE A 196 12.60 -13.01 4.09
CA ILE A 196 13.33 -14.13 3.50
C ILE A 196 14.73 -14.16 4.08
N SER A 197 15.09 -15.30 4.68
CA SER A 197 16.42 -15.49 5.28
C SER A 197 17.43 -16.07 4.29
N ALA A 198 16.99 -17.03 3.48
CA ALA A 198 17.80 -17.67 2.46
C ALA A 198 16.93 -18.04 1.26
N PHE A 199 17.52 -18.08 0.08
CA PHE A 199 16.84 -18.41 -1.16
C PHE A 199 17.67 -19.44 -1.96
N ASP A 200 17.88 -20.62 -1.36
CA ASP A 200 18.72 -21.66 -1.94
C ASP A 200 18.08 -22.36 -3.14
N PHE A 201 16.75 -22.19 -3.29
CA PHE A 201 16.01 -22.75 -4.41
C PHE A 201 16.50 -22.28 -5.77
N LEU A 202 17.11 -21.09 -5.85
CA LEU A 202 17.73 -20.59 -7.08
C LEU A 202 19.05 -21.28 -7.43
N THR A 203 19.72 -21.91 -6.47
CA THR A 203 20.99 -22.58 -6.69
C THR A 203 20.82 -24.00 -7.25
N TRP A 204 19.59 -24.50 -7.34
CA TRP A 204 19.28 -25.85 -7.75
C TRP A 204 18.96 -25.95 -9.24
N GLY A 205 19.84 -26.43 -9.99
CA GLY A 205 19.63 -26.81 -11.37
C GLY A 205 20.18 -28.17 -11.63
N SER A 206 19.32 -29.14 -11.97
CA SER A 206 19.72 -30.41 -12.59
C SER A 206 20.42 -30.21 -13.94
N SER A 207 20.34 -29.02 -14.51
CA SER A 207 20.89 -28.67 -15.84
C SER A 207 22.19 -27.86 -15.81
N GLY A 208 22.87 -27.76 -14.65
CA GLY A 208 24.16 -27.05 -14.58
C GLY A 208 24.09 -25.54 -14.81
N MET A 209 22.93 -24.99 -15.11
CA MET A 209 22.71 -23.54 -15.04
C MET A 209 22.65 -23.17 -13.58
N VAL A 210 23.75 -22.78 -13.05
CA VAL A 210 23.85 -22.07 -11.81
C VAL A 210 23.12 -20.76 -12.07
N PHE A 211 21.99 -20.50 -11.40
CA PHE A 211 21.50 -19.15 -11.19
C PHE A 211 22.47 -18.47 -10.20
N ALA A 212 23.76 -18.54 -10.50
CA ALA A 212 24.70 -17.68 -9.84
C ALA A 212 24.15 -16.26 -10.03
N PRO A 213 24.27 -15.39 -9.03
CA PRO A 213 24.13 -13.97 -9.28
C PRO A 213 25.17 -13.61 -10.33
N LEU A 214 24.82 -13.86 -11.59
CA LEU A 214 25.59 -13.45 -12.76
C LEU A 214 25.81 -11.94 -12.72
N LEU A 215 25.28 -11.28 -11.68
CA LEU A 215 24.92 -9.92 -11.81
C LEU A 215 24.87 -9.26 -10.45
N THR A 216 25.87 -9.49 -9.66
CA THR A 216 26.28 -8.43 -8.76
C THR A 216 26.42 -7.19 -9.63
N SER A 217 25.64 -6.19 -9.28
CA SER A 217 25.74 -4.82 -9.77
C SER A 217 27.08 -4.19 -9.39
N GLY A 218 28.15 -4.77 -9.77
CA GLY A 218 29.49 -4.35 -9.52
C GLY A 218 30.34 -4.98 -10.58
N PHE A 219 30.61 -4.23 -11.64
CA PHE A 219 31.76 -4.40 -12.53
C PHE A 219 32.22 -5.86 -12.69
N ALA A 220 31.30 -6.76 -13.01
CA ALA A 220 31.70 -8.05 -13.51
C ALA A 220 32.39 -7.78 -14.86
N ARG A 221 33.65 -8.13 -14.95
CA ARG A 221 34.44 -8.07 -16.16
C ARG A 221 33.70 -8.86 -17.24
N GLY A 222 33.15 -8.17 -18.24
CA GLY A 222 32.54 -8.82 -19.40
C GLY A 222 33.56 -9.63 -20.19
N LEU A 223 33.08 -10.52 -21.03
CA LEU A 223 33.93 -11.30 -21.93
C LEU A 223 34.33 -10.51 -23.18
N ASP A 224 33.54 -9.49 -23.54
CA ASP A 224 33.76 -8.72 -24.74
C ASP A 224 34.81 -7.61 -24.53
N PHE A 225 35.81 -7.66 -25.38
CA PHE A 225 36.92 -6.70 -25.38
C PHE A 225 36.42 -5.35 -25.91
N SER A 226 36.46 -4.30 -25.05
CA SER A 226 36.04 -2.94 -25.37
C SER A 226 37.19 -2.09 -25.92
N GLY A 227 38.36 -2.24 -25.32
CA GLY A 227 39.50 -1.40 -25.71
C GLY A 227 40.76 -1.63 -24.85
N VAL A 228 41.70 -0.73 -24.99
CA VAL A 228 42.93 -0.68 -24.19
C VAL A 228 43.12 0.72 -23.61
N ARG A 229 43.47 0.82 -22.34
CA ARG A 229 43.91 2.04 -21.67
C ARG A 229 45.31 1.92 -21.10
N GLU A 230 45.93 3.00 -20.77
CA GLU A 230 47.22 2.98 -20.06
C GLU A 230 47.06 2.27 -18.70
N TYR A 231 48.03 1.43 -18.36
CA TYR A 231 48.09 0.70 -17.08
C TYR A 231 48.17 1.69 -15.91
N GLN A 232 47.38 1.43 -14.87
CA GLN A 232 47.40 2.15 -13.61
C GLN A 232 47.83 1.21 -12.48
N GLU A 233 48.50 1.74 -11.47
CA GLU A 233 48.85 0.95 -10.27
C GLU A 233 47.59 0.38 -9.63
N GLY A 234 47.58 -0.97 -9.46
CA GLY A 234 46.41 -1.71 -8.99
C GLY A 234 45.71 -2.52 -10.07
N ASP A 235 46.00 -2.30 -11.34
CA ASP A 235 45.46 -3.13 -12.43
C ASP A 235 46.05 -4.56 -12.39
N ALA A 236 45.22 -5.53 -12.76
CA ALA A 236 45.59 -6.91 -12.80
C ALA A 236 46.61 -7.19 -13.91
N LEU A 237 47.75 -7.77 -13.57
CA LEU A 237 48.83 -8.05 -14.54
C LEU A 237 48.46 -9.03 -15.65
N TRP A 238 47.46 -9.91 -15.42
CA TRP A 238 47.00 -10.82 -16.48
C TRP A 238 46.16 -10.12 -17.57
N ASP A 239 45.72 -8.89 -17.29
CA ASP A 239 44.98 -8.06 -18.25
C ASP A 239 45.93 -7.21 -19.09
N LEU A 240 47.21 -7.31 -18.92
CA LEU A 240 48.19 -6.59 -19.70
C LEU A 240 48.05 -6.88 -21.18
N HIS A 241 47.96 -5.84 -22.02
CA HIS A 241 47.88 -6.01 -23.46
C HIS A 241 49.27 -6.01 -24.08
N HIS A 242 49.93 -7.23 -24.10
CA HIS A 242 51.33 -7.38 -24.54
C HIS A 242 51.62 -6.82 -25.91
N LYS A 243 50.68 -6.89 -26.88
CA LYS A 243 50.84 -6.38 -28.24
C LYS A 243 50.90 -4.86 -28.26
N ALA A 244 50.11 -4.17 -27.45
CA ALA A 244 50.17 -2.72 -27.33
C ALA A 244 51.45 -2.28 -26.61
N PHE A 245 51.82 -3.00 -25.55
CA PHE A 245 53.08 -2.78 -24.84
C PHE A 245 54.30 -2.88 -25.75
N ALA A 246 54.39 -3.94 -26.58
CA ALA A 246 55.47 -4.12 -27.54
C ALA A 246 55.53 -3.01 -28.61
N ARG A 247 54.39 -2.43 -29.00
CA ARG A 247 54.30 -1.38 -30.04
C ARG A 247 54.62 0.01 -29.52
N TYR A 248 54.16 0.30 -28.30
CA TYR A 248 54.20 1.68 -27.76
C TYR A 248 55.22 1.88 -26.67
N GLY A 249 55.86 0.80 -26.14
CA GLY A 249 56.85 0.84 -25.07
C GLY A 249 56.28 1.24 -23.70
N ARG A 250 54.97 1.30 -23.57
CA ARG A 250 54.23 1.61 -22.30
C ARG A 250 53.27 0.45 -21.99
N PRO A 251 53.03 0.15 -20.74
CA PRO A 251 52.09 -0.85 -20.34
C PRO A 251 50.63 -0.38 -20.58
N PHE A 252 49.84 -1.24 -21.19
CA PHE A 252 48.41 -1.07 -21.44
C PHE A 252 47.65 -2.22 -20.81
N THR A 253 46.47 -1.89 -20.22
CA THR A 253 45.53 -2.87 -19.69
C THR A 253 44.35 -3.03 -20.65
N LYS A 254 43.89 -4.25 -20.83
CA LYS A 254 42.68 -4.54 -21.60
C LYS A 254 41.45 -4.05 -20.85
N GLU A 255 40.59 -3.31 -21.51
CA GLU A 255 39.26 -2.97 -21.02
C GLU A 255 38.24 -3.91 -21.64
N PHE A 256 37.33 -4.38 -20.82
CA PHE A 256 36.22 -5.24 -21.21
C PHE A 256 34.93 -4.50 -21.00
N GLU A 257 33.93 -4.70 -21.88
CA GLU A 257 32.59 -4.16 -21.64
C GLU A 257 32.02 -4.78 -20.35
N ALA A 258 31.45 -3.93 -19.50
CA ALA A 258 30.70 -4.40 -18.34
C ALA A 258 29.42 -5.06 -18.85
N GLU A 259 29.38 -6.38 -18.93
CA GLU A 259 28.13 -7.09 -19.17
C GLU A 259 27.18 -6.80 -18.01
N ARG A 260 26.20 -5.94 -18.28
CA ARG A 260 25.02 -5.88 -17.41
C ARG A 260 24.20 -7.11 -17.70
N GLY A 261 24.32 -8.11 -16.89
CA GLY A 261 23.45 -9.24 -17.03
C GLY A 261 21.97 -8.81 -16.86
N ALA A 262 21.09 -9.57 -17.49
CA ALA A 262 19.68 -9.27 -17.57
C ALA A 262 18.93 -9.34 -16.22
N GLY A 263 19.57 -9.81 -15.16
CA GLY A 263 18.94 -10.05 -13.86
C GLY A 263 17.90 -11.18 -13.91
N ILE A 264 17.28 -11.44 -12.76
CA ILE A 264 16.18 -12.40 -12.66
C ILE A 264 14.89 -11.71 -13.12
N VAL A 265 14.14 -12.39 -13.96
CA VAL A 265 12.79 -11.97 -14.34
C VAL A 265 11.81 -12.58 -13.35
N MET A 266 11.17 -11.74 -12.54
CA MET A 266 10.16 -12.17 -11.60
C MET A 266 8.77 -11.97 -12.19
N VAL A 267 7.93 -13.00 -12.13
CA VAL A 267 6.56 -13.01 -12.62
C VAL A 267 5.63 -13.33 -11.49
N LEU A 268 4.71 -12.44 -11.21
CA LEU A 268 3.65 -12.64 -10.24
C LEU A 268 2.33 -12.92 -10.96
N ASP A 269 1.81 -14.14 -10.80
CA ASP A 269 0.50 -14.51 -11.31
C ASP A 269 -0.53 -14.53 -10.17
N VAL A 270 -1.35 -13.50 -10.12
CA VAL A 270 -2.38 -13.32 -9.06
C VAL A 270 -3.76 -13.82 -9.46
N ARG A 271 -3.88 -14.51 -10.60
CA ARG A 271 -5.15 -15.05 -11.07
C ARG A 271 -5.60 -16.22 -10.21
N GLY A 272 -6.81 -16.18 -9.72
CA GLY A 272 -7.43 -17.26 -8.94
C GLY A 272 -8.90 -17.44 -9.34
N ASN A 273 -9.32 -18.68 -9.52
CA ASN A 273 -10.66 -19.04 -10.01
C ASN A 273 -11.62 -19.38 -8.87
N THR A 274 -11.12 -19.97 -7.79
CA THR A 274 -11.92 -20.40 -6.64
C THR A 274 -11.91 -19.37 -5.50
N LEU A 275 -12.88 -19.46 -4.58
CA LEU A 275 -12.92 -18.61 -3.38
C LEU A 275 -11.70 -18.83 -2.48
N GLN A 276 -11.23 -20.08 -2.39
CA GLN A 276 -10.06 -20.46 -1.60
C GLN A 276 -8.78 -19.86 -2.17
N GLU A 277 -8.59 -19.92 -3.48
CA GLU A 277 -7.44 -19.30 -4.15
C GLU A 277 -7.40 -17.81 -3.97
N ARG A 278 -8.56 -17.15 -3.96
CA ARG A 278 -8.63 -15.70 -3.70
C ARG A 278 -8.20 -15.33 -2.29
N SER A 279 -8.41 -16.21 -1.32
CA SER A 279 -7.90 -15.98 0.05
C SER A 279 -6.38 -16.03 0.11
N LEU A 280 -5.76 -16.85 -0.76
CA LEU A 280 -4.31 -17.01 -0.86
C LEU A 280 -3.63 -15.90 -1.67
N GLN A 281 -4.38 -15.11 -2.44
CA GLN A 281 -3.81 -14.01 -3.24
C GLN A 281 -3.07 -12.99 -2.38
N GLU A 282 -3.60 -12.68 -1.20
CA GLU A 282 -2.94 -11.73 -0.29
C GLU A 282 -1.61 -12.28 0.23
N ASP A 283 -1.58 -13.57 0.56
CA ASP A 283 -0.36 -14.23 1.02
C ASP A 283 0.66 -14.35 -0.12
N LEU A 284 0.21 -14.64 -1.34
CA LEU A 284 1.06 -14.64 -2.53
C LEU A 284 1.68 -13.25 -2.80
N ILE A 285 0.92 -12.18 -2.63
CA ILE A 285 1.42 -10.81 -2.83
C ILE A 285 2.42 -10.43 -1.73
N ARG A 286 2.21 -10.85 -0.48
CA ARG A 286 3.18 -10.66 0.61
C ARG A 286 4.48 -11.43 0.35
N LEU A 287 4.37 -12.65 -0.17
CA LEU A 287 5.54 -13.43 -0.59
C LEU A 287 6.28 -12.74 -1.75
N ALA A 288 5.55 -12.28 -2.77
CA ALA A 288 6.14 -11.55 -3.89
C ALA A 288 6.85 -10.26 -3.43
N ALA A 289 6.27 -9.54 -2.48
CA ALA A 289 6.90 -8.37 -1.87
C ALA A 289 8.21 -8.74 -1.16
N GLY A 290 8.24 -9.86 -0.43
CA GLY A 290 9.45 -10.36 0.24
C GLY A 290 10.53 -10.81 -0.72
N VAL A 291 10.16 -11.60 -1.74
CA VAL A 291 11.10 -12.08 -2.79
C VAL A 291 11.65 -10.91 -3.59
N GLY A 292 10.77 -10.00 -4.00
CA GLY A 292 11.18 -8.81 -4.76
C GLY A 292 12.13 -7.92 -3.97
N ALA A 293 11.83 -7.63 -2.69
CA ALA A 293 12.71 -6.88 -1.82
C ALA A 293 14.08 -7.56 -1.65
N TRP A 294 14.09 -8.88 -1.44
CA TRP A 294 15.31 -9.66 -1.31
C TRP A 294 16.17 -9.62 -2.58
N PHE A 295 15.55 -9.62 -3.78
CA PHE A 295 16.25 -9.49 -5.05
C PHE A 295 16.77 -8.08 -5.28
N MET A 296 15.99 -7.06 -4.91
CA MET A 296 16.39 -5.65 -5.06
C MET A 296 17.57 -5.30 -4.15
N GLU A 297 17.55 -5.74 -2.88
CA GLU A 297 18.67 -5.56 -1.95
C GLU A 297 19.98 -6.12 -2.49
N ARG A 298 19.92 -7.17 -3.31
CA ARG A 298 21.09 -7.83 -3.92
C ARG A 298 21.39 -7.35 -5.35
N GLY A 299 20.57 -6.45 -5.89
CA GLY A 299 20.74 -5.93 -7.24
C GLY A 299 20.55 -6.98 -8.34
N ILE A 300 19.83 -8.08 -8.06
CA ILE A 300 19.63 -9.18 -9.00
C ILE A 300 18.25 -9.18 -9.68
N LEU A 301 17.32 -8.31 -9.26
CA LEU A 301 16.02 -8.15 -9.92
C LEU A 301 16.18 -7.36 -11.22
N GLY A 302 15.99 -8.02 -12.36
CA GLY A 302 16.08 -7.39 -13.67
C GLY A 302 14.75 -6.82 -14.13
N ARG A 303 13.74 -7.67 -14.28
CA ARG A 303 12.38 -7.29 -14.74
C ARG A 303 11.32 -7.86 -13.84
N PHE A 304 10.20 -7.15 -13.72
CA PHE A 304 9.07 -7.60 -12.92
C PHE A 304 7.78 -7.55 -13.73
N PHE A 305 7.01 -8.61 -13.67
CA PHE A 305 5.72 -8.74 -14.35
C PHE A 305 4.63 -9.08 -13.34
N ILE A 306 3.48 -8.44 -13.51
CA ILE A 306 2.25 -8.81 -12.80
C ILE A 306 1.27 -9.34 -13.85
N ASN A 307 0.95 -10.62 -13.78
CA ASN A 307 0.29 -11.37 -14.84
C ASN A 307 1.06 -11.24 -16.16
N ASP A 308 0.52 -10.49 -17.12
CA ASP A 308 1.12 -10.28 -18.45
C ASP A 308 1.66 -8.86 -18.64
N GLU A 309 1.59 -8.00 -17.62
CA GLU A 309 1.99 -6.59 -17.67
C GLU A 309 3.37 -6.38 -17.04
N GLU A 310 4.28 -5.79 -17.79
CA GLU A 310 5.59 -5.42 -17.28
C GLU A 310 5.52 -4.15 -16.45
N ILE A 311 6.08 -4.20 -15.27
CA ILE A 311 6.17 -3.07 -14.34
C ILE A 311 7.57 -2.48 -14.42
N SER A 312 7.66 -1.20 -14.77
CA SER A 312 8.94 -0.48 -14.75
C SER A 312 9.40 -0.27 -13.30
N LEU A 313 10.58 -0.81 -13.00
CA LEU A 313 11.22 -0.65 -11.70
C LEU A 313 12.30 0.42 -11.77
N ASN A 314 12.38 1.25 -10.75
CA ASN A 314 13.47 2.21 -10.58
C ASN A 314 14.49 1.63 -9.60
N ALA A 315 15.70 1.41 -10.06
CA ALA A 315 16.77 0.81 -9.24
C ALA A 315 17.16 1.68 -8.03
N ASN A 316 16.88 2.99 -8.08
CA ASN A 316 17.34 3.96 -7.08
C ASN A 316 16.27 4.34 -6.03
N ASP A 317 15.06 3.76 -6.10
CA ASP A 317 13.94 4.12 -5.22
C ASP A 317 13.78 3.21 -4.00
N GLY A 318 14.76 2.35 -3.72
CA GLY A 318 14.74 1.44 -2.56
C GLY A 318 13.62 0.40 -2.59
N GLY A 319 12.95 0.21 -3.73
CA GLY A 319 11.84 -0.73 -3.91
C GLY A 319 10.44 -0.11 -3.89
N ASP A 320 10.34 1.20 -3.76
CA ASP A 320 9.04 1.88 -3.73
C ASP A 320 8.20 1.61 -4.97
N SER A 321 8.82 1.54 -6.16
CA SER A 321 8.13 1.20 -7.41
C SER A 321 7.52 -0.21 -7.38
N LEU A 322 8.24 -1.18 -6.81
CA LEU A 322 7.76 -2.56 -6.64
C LEU A 322 6.57 -2.59 -5.66
N PHE A 323 6.75 -1.98 -4.48
CA PHE A 323 5.70 -1.97 -3.46
C PHE A 323 4.46 -1.19 -3.92
N ALA A 324 4.64 -0.09 -4.65
CA ALA A 324 3.55 0.68 -5.22
C ALA A 324 2.76 -0.12 -6.26
N ALA A 325 3.44 -0.87 -7.13
CA ALA A 325 2.80 -1.76 -8.10
C ALA A 325 1.99 -2.86 -7.38
N LEU A 326 2.57 -3.50 -6.38
CA LEU A 326 1.90 -4.53 -5.58
C LEU A 326 0.70 -3.98 -4.79
N ALA A 327 0.78 -2.73 -4.29
CA ALA A 327 -0.31 -2.07 -3.59
C ALA A 327 -1.51 -1.79 -4.53
N ARG A 328 -1.25 -1.50 -5.80
CA ARG A 328 -2.29 -1.22 -6.80
C ARG A 328 -3.03 -2.45 -7.30
N ILE A 329 -2.52 -3.65 -7.07
CA ILE A 329 -3.26 -4.88 -7.39
C ILE A 329 -4.58 -4.87 -6.59
N PRO A 330 -5.76 -4.95 -7.24
CA PRO A 330 -7.02 -4.90 -6.54
C PRO A 330 -7.13 -6.09 -5.57
N ALA A 331 -7.67 -5.82 -4.39
CA ALA A 331 -7.96 -6.88 -3.42
C ALA A 331 -8.92 -7.91 -4.04
N ALA A 332 -8.66 -9.18 -3.80
CA ALA A 332 -9.52 -10.26 -4.25
C ALA A 332 -10.96 -10.06 -3.77
N SER A 333 -11.89 -9.90 -4.69
CA SER A 333 -13.31 -9.82 -4.36
C SER A 333 -13.93 -11.21 -4.36
N PRO A 334 -14.55 -11.67 -3.28
CA PRO A 334 -15.21 -12.96 -3.23
C PRO A 334 -16.39 -13.05 -4.23
N PHE A 335 -16.87 -11.91 -4.72
CA PHE A 335 -18.05 -11.83 -5.59
C PHE A 335 -17.74 -11.55 -7.06
N LYS A 336 -16.50 -11.17 -7.40
CA LYS A 336 -16.12 -10.86 -8.78
C LYS A 336 -15.31 -12.03 -9.31
N LYS A 337 -15.88 -12.81 -10.24
CA LYS A 337 -15.11 -13.80 -11.00
C LYS A 337 -13.99 -13.06 -11.72
N SER A 338 -12.75 -13.44 -11.46
CA SER A 338 -11.66 -13.12 -12.37
C SER A 338 -12.05 -13.66 -13.75
N GLY A 339 -11.72 -12.93 -14.80
CA GLY A 339 -11.92 -13.43 -16.17
C GLY A 339 -11.31 -14.82 -16.31
N PRO A 340 -11.71 -15.59 -17.34
CA PRO A 340 -11.09 -16.89 -17.60
C PRO A 340 -9.59 -16.70 -17.54
N ALA A 341 -8.90 -17.61 -16.84
CA ALA A 341 -7.45 -17.69 -16.94
C ALA A 341 -7.17 -17.88 -18.43
N THR A 342 -6.91 -16.80 -19.12
CA THR A 342 -6.34 -16.86 -20.45
C THR A 342 -5.04 -17.60 -20.22
N GLU A 343 -4.87 -18.72 -20.87
CA GLU A 343 -3.63 -19.49 -20.84
C GLU A 343 -2.51 -18.48 -20.94
N GLY A 344 -1.66 -18.45 -19.91
CA GLY A 344 -0.66 -17.40 -19.72
C GLY A 344 0.27 -17.30 -20.90
N VAL A 345 -0.12 -16.52 -21.84
CA VAL A 345 0.65 -16.33 -23.06
C VAL A 345 1.62 -15.20 -22.80
N TRP A 346 2.77 -15.55 -22.35
CA TRP A 346 3.94 -14.75 -22.62
C TRP A 346 4.05 -14.60 -24.13
N SER A 347 3.73 -13.41 -24.63
CA SER A 347 3.91 -13.16 -26.05
C SER A 347 5.33 -13.55 -26.46
N PRO A 348 5.51 -14.38 -27.51
CA PRO A 348 6.84 -14.78 -27.99
C PRO A 348 7.74 -13.60 -28.39
N ALA A 349 7.13 -12.42 -28.59
CA ALA A 349 7.85 -11.17 -28.89
C ALA A 349 8.59 -10.59 -27.67
N ALA A 350 8.22 -10.96 -26.46
CA ALA A 350 8.87 -10.50 -25.24
C ALA A 350 9.65 -11.64 -24.56
N ARG A 351 10.52 -12.32 -25.29
CA ARG A 351 11.39 -13.34 -24.69
C ARG A 351 12.20 -12.71 -23.57
N PRO A 352 12.02 -13.15 -22.30
CA PRO A 352 12.81 -12.62 -21.21
C PRO A 352 14.27 -12.97 -21.41
N MET A 353 15.13 -11.96 -21.45
CA MET A 353 16.57 -12.19 -21.35
C MET A 353 16.87 -12.42 -19.87
N GLY A 354 17.02 -13.66 -19.46
CA GLY A 354 17.39 -14.02 -18.10
C GLY A 354 16.54 -15.16 -17.50
N PRO A 355 16.94 -15.67 -16.34
CA PRO A 355 16.20 -16.71 -15.64
C PRO A 355 14.85 -16.19 -15.13
N VAL A 356 13.80 -16.95 -15.38
CA VAL A 356 12.42 -16.60 -15.00
C VAL A 356 12.03 -17.35 -13.74
N LEU A 357 11.66 -16.59 -12.70
CA LEU A 357 11.02 -17.07 -11.48
C LEU A 357 9.55 -16.69 -11.50
N ARG A 358 8.66 -17.65 -11.48
CA ARG A 358 7.22 -17.42 -11.37
C ARG A 358 6.72 -17.66 -9.94
N LEU A 359 5.90 -16.74 -9.45
CA LEU A 359 5.16 -16.85 -8.20
C LEU A 359 3.66 -16.96 -8.54
N GLY A 360 2.99 -18.00 -8.06
CA GLY A 360 1.60 -18.25 -8.43
C GLY A 360 0.87 -19.19 -7.49
N LEU A 361 -0.40 -19.47 -7.83
CA LEU A 361 -1.25 -20.42 -7.11
C LEU A 361 -1.33 -21.78 -7.82
N HIS A 362 -1.07 -21.80 -9.12
CA HIS A 362 -1.12 -23.00 -9.96
C HIS A 362 0.21 -23.24 -10.64
N ARG A 363 0.50 -24.52 -10.84
CA ARG A 363 1.66 -24.92 -11.66
C ARG A 363 1.39 -24.55 -13.12
N GLU A 364 2.39 -23.98 -13.77
CA GLU A 364 2.39 -23.70 -15.20
C GLU A 364 3.47 -24.51 -15.89
N GLU A 365 3.08 -25.19 -16.98
CA GLU A 365 4.00 -25.98 -17.80
C GLU A 365 4.49 -25.15 -19.00
N ASN A 366 5.15 -24.03 -18.73
CA ASN A 366 5.71 -23.16 -19.74
C ASN A 366 7.24 -23.35 -19.78
N PRO A 367 7.83 -23.71 -20.94
CA PRO A 367 9.27 -23.94 -21.04
C PRO A 367 10.13 -22.69 -20.78
N LEU A 368 9.53 -21.50 -20.77
CA LEU A 368 10.20 -20.25 -20.44
C LEU A 368 10.33 -20.03 -18.93
N VAL A 369 9.55 -20.74 -18.13
CA VAL A 369 9.59 -20.64 -16.67
C VAL A 369 10.64 -21.63 -16.14
N HIS A 370 11.72 -21.10 -15.58
CA HIS A 370 12.81 -21.91 -15.08
C HIS A 370 12.54 -22.44 -13.67
N LYS A 371 11.90 -21.62 -12.83
CA LYS A 371 11.56 -21.98 -11.45
C LYS A 371 10.20 -21.42 -11.08
N GLN A 372 9.45 -22.15 -10.25
CA GLN A 372 8.14 -21.75 -9.76
C GLN A 372 8.05 -21.85 -8.24
N VAL A 373 7.45 -20.85 -7.61
CA VAL A 373 7.05 -20.89 -6.19
C VAL A 373 5.53 -20.78 -6.11
N LEU A 374 4.90 -21.78 -5.53
CA LEU A 374 3.46 -21.88 -5.44
C LEU A 374 3.01 -21.75 -3.97
N VAL A 375 2.02 -20.93 -3.72
CA VAL A 375 1.38 -20.80 -2.40
C VAL A 375 0.17 -21.74 -2.34
N CYS A 376 0.09 -22.55 -1.30
CA CYS A 376 -0.99 -23.51 -1.10
C CYS A 376 -1.56 -23.46 0.33
N ASP A 377 -2.81 -23.93 0.47
CA ASP A 377 -3.54 -24.07 1.75
C ASP A 377 -4.06 -25.51 1.86
N GLY A 378 -3.19 -26.49 1.87
CA GLY A 378 -3.59 -27.89 1.90
C GLY A 378 -2.42 -28.87 1.73
N LYS A 379 -2.71 -30.15 1.63
CA LYS A 379 -1.68 -31.17 1.40
C LYS A 379 -0.97 -30.90 0.07
N VAL A 380 0.32 -30.73 0.16
CA VAL A 380 1.20 -30.58 -1.00
C VAL A 380 1.07 -31.82 -1.87
N PRO A 381 0.73 -31.71 -3.16
CA PRO A 381 0.75 -32.86 -4.05
C PRO A 381 2.18 -33.39 -4.18
N THR A 382 2.33 -34.69 -4.01
CA THR A 382 3.61 -35.44 -3.97
C THR A 382 4.42 -35.38 -5.28
N ALA A 383 3.92 -34.74 -6.32
CA ALA A 383 4.49 -34.67 -7.67
C ALA A 383 5.02 -33.26 -8.03
N ALA A 384 5.55 -32.52 -7.07
CA ALA A 384 6.26 -31.29 -7.41
C ALA A 384 7.62 -31.66 -8.02
N GLY A 385 7.86 -31.23 -9.26
CA GLY A 385 9.15 -31.44 -9.93
C GLY A 385 10.27 -30.62 -9.27
N ASP A 386 11.51 -30.88 -9.62
CA ASP A 386 12.70 -30.17 -9.11
C ASP A 386 12.66 -28.63 -9.35
N ASP A 387 11.79 -28.19 -10.25
CA ASP A 387 11.63 -26.77 -10.63
C ASP A 387 10.51 -26.05 -9.88
N THR A 388 9.79 -26.74 -8.99
CA THR A 388 8.63 -26.18 -8.29
C THR A 388 8.80 -26.29 -6.79
N LEU A 389 8.77 -25.15 -6.10
CA LEU A 389 8.74 -25.06 -4.64
C LEU A 389 7.32 -24.75 -4.19
N MET A 390 6.79 -25.53 -3.25
CA MET A 390 5.48 -25.27 -2.65
C MET A 390 5.65 -24.71 -1.25
N VAL A 391 4.96 -23.60 -0.99
CA VAL A 391 4.99 -22.89 0.30
C VAL A 391 3.60 -22.90 0.89
N HIS A 392 3.46 -23.46 2.09
CA HIS A 392 2.19 -23.45 2.80
C HIS A 392 1.91 -22.06 3.39
N CYS A 393 0.69 -21.57 3.27
CA CYS A 393 0.30 -20.22 3.69
C CYS A 393 0.56 -19.95 5.21
N SER A 394 0.51 -20.97 6.07
CA SER A 394 0.80 -20.80 7.50
C SER A 394 2.23 -20.35 7.79
N LEU A 395 3.18 -20.71 6.93
CA LEU A 395 4.59 -20.36 7.07
C LEU A 395 4.89 -18.91 6.69
N LEU A 396 3.99 -18.27 5.93
CA LEU A 396 4.16 -16.89 5.47
C LEU A 396 4.02 -15.83 6.59
N LYS A 397 3.68 -16.25 7.80
CA LYS A 397 3.56 -15.34 8.96
C LYS A 397 4.90 -15.01 9.61
N ASP A 398 5.89 -15.88 9.43
CA ASP A 398 7.20 -15.79 10.07
C ASP A 398 8.32 -15.55 9.05
N LYS A 399 9.57 -15.62 9.53
CA LYS A 399 10.74 -15.54 8.69
C LYS A 399 10.93 -16.87 7.94
N ILE A 400 10.95 -16.82 6.61
CA ILE A 400 11.03 -18.01 5.75
C ILE A 400 12.42 -18.17 5.15
N SER A 401 12.84 -19.44 5.04
CA SER A 401 13.96 -19.86 4.19
C SER A 401 13.36 -20.61 3.00
N LEU A 402 13.54 -20.12 1.79
CA LEU A 402 13.10 -20.78 0.56
C LEU A 402 14.17 -21.81 0.14
N THR A 403 14.20 -22.89 0.89
CA THR A 403 15.08 -24.05 0.70
C THR A 403 14.30 -25.24 0.14
N ARG A 404 14.88 -26.40 0.13
CA ARG A 404 14.29 -27.63 -0.44
C ARG A 404 12.94 -27.99 0.18
N GLN A 405 12.11 -28.62 -0.62
CA GLN A 405 10.73 -28.98 -0.36
C GLN A 405 10.47 -29.76 0.96
N GLU A 406 11.47 -30.48 1.46
CA GLU A 406 11.39 -31.27 2.69
C GLU A 406 11.28 -30.41 3.95
N ASP A 407 11.72 -29.14 3.88
CA ASP A 407 11.80 -28.24 5.03
C ASP A 407 10.61 -27.26 5.13
N LEU A 408 9.71 -27.26 4.16
CA LEU A 408 8.62 -26.26 4.05
C LEU A 408 7.22 -26.83 4.36
N LEU A 409 7.16 -28.04 4.90
CA LEU A 409 5.94 -28.65 5.40
C LEU A 409 5.81 -28.40 6.91
N PRO A 410 4.56 -28.12 7.39
CA PRO A 410 4.30 -27.93 8.81
C PRO A 410 4.46 -29.21 9.61
#